data_319e3404026d82084ff0bb1ef4313406
#
_entry.id   319e3404026d82084ff0bb1ef4313406
#
_cell.length_a   1.000
_cell.length_b   1.000
_cell.length_c   1.000
_cell.angle_alpha   90.00
_cell.angle_beta   90.00
_cell.angle_gamma   90.00
#
_symmetry.space_group_name_H-M   'P 1'
#
loop_
_entity.id
_entity.type
_entity.pdbx_description
1 polymer ?
#
loop_
_entity_poly.entity_id
_entity_poly.type
_entity_poly.pdbx_seq_one_letter_code
_entity_poly.pdbx_strand_id
1 'polypeptide(L)'
;EHTVAAMMLPVGITLVTLTSDDPRKVRNLAAVILFSIAYGASVAGIGTPSGGARNAIMIGYWREFFYDPGNPESAKYIIDYLRWMTFAYPIFIIQIPFVTLILFLTFRPEYKYLSRAVVKLRQQVESEGPMKRLDWVAVFMFFLVLLGWIFFSDRVGMGTIALLGATAFLVAGLVKW
;
A
#
# COMPACT_ATOMS: atom_id res chain seq x y z
N GLU A 1 1.16 -5.11 2.94
CA GLU A 1 0.60 -4.45 4.15
C GLU A 1 1.73 -3.96 5.06
N HIS A 2 2.53 -4.88 5.66
CA HIS A 2 3.57 -4.51 6.65
C HIS A 2 4.65 -3.57 6.08
N THR A 3 5.07 -3.78 4.84
CA THR A 3 6.07 -2.93 4.18
C THR A 3 5.58 -1.49 4.04
N VAL A 4 4.33 -1.29 3.62
CA VAL A 4 3.73 0.05 3.50
C VAL A 4 3.64 0.73 4.87
N ALA A 5 3.18 0.00 5.89
CA ALA A 5 3.13 0.53 7.26
C ALA A 5 4.52 0.93 7.76
N ALA A 6 5.55 0.09 7.53
CA ALA A 6 6.93 0.38 7.91
C ALA A 6 7.50 1.62 7.18
N MET A 7 7.18 1.80 5.90
CA MET A 7 7.60 2.97 5.12
C MET A 7 6.90 4.27 5.55
N MET A 8 5.63 4.17 5.95
CA MET A 8 4.85 5.34 6.39
C MET A 8 5.11 5.74 7.85
N LEU A 9 5.62 4.82 8.67
CA LEU A 9 5.87 5.05 10.08
C LEU A 9 6.84 6.22 10.34
N PRO A 10 8.00 6.33 9.68
CA PRO A 10 8.89 7.49 9.84
C PRO A 10 8.22 8.81 9.49
N VAL A 11 7.37 8.83 8.43
CA VAL A 11 6.60 10.00 8.04
C VAL A 11 5.62 10.40 9.15
N GLY A 12 4.89 9.41 9.69
CA GLY A 12 3.99 9.64 10.82
C GLY A 12 4.69 10.18 12.06
N ILE A 13 5.83 9.59 12.43
CA ILE A 13 6.64 10.06 13.57
C ILE A 13 7.11 11.49 13.33
N THR A 14 7.60 11.80 12.14
CA THR A 14 8.04 13.16 11.76
C THR A 14 6.90 14.17 11.90
N LEU A 15 5.71 13.85 11.41
CA LEU A 15 4.53 14.71 11.56
C LEU A 15 4.21 15.02 13.02
N VAL A 16 4.25 14.02 13.88
CA VAL A 16 4.00 14.17 15.32
C VAL A 16 5.07 15.05 15.97
N THR A 17 6.35 14.75 15.75
CA THR A 17 7.48 15.48 16.36
C THR A 17 7.59 16.91 15.87
N LEU A 18 7.27 17.20 14.61
CA LEU A 18 7.25 18.56 14.06
C LEU A 18 6.06 19.41 14.57
N THR A 19 5.03 18.76 15.10
CA THR A 19 3.85 19.46 15.63
C THR A 19 4.09 20.01 17.04
N SER A 20 4.74 19.23 17.91
CA SER A 20 5.09 19.67 19.28
C SER A 20 6.28 18.88 19.80
N ASP A 21 7.15 19.58 20.55
CA ASP A 21 8.28 18.99 21.25
C ASP A 21 7.86 18.24 22.54
N ASP A 22 6.64 18.50 23.04
CA ASP A 22 6.08 17.85 24.24
C ASP A 22 5.20 16.66 23.83
N PRO A 23 5.63 15.41 24.10
CA PRO A 23 4.86 14.21 23.73
C PRO A 23 3.46 14.14 24.35
N ARG A 24 3.27 14.79 25.51
CA ARG A 24 1.98 14.78 26.20
C ARG A 24 0.91 15.58 25.46
N LYS A 25 1.34 16.63 24.75
CA LYS A 25 0.45 17.52 23.99
C LYS A 25 0.03 16.96 22.62
N VAL A 26 0.59 15.86 22.20
CA VAL A 26 0.35 15.23 20.88
C VAL A 26 0.00 13.74 21.00
N ARG A 27 -0.40 13.30 22.18
CA ARG A 27 -0.68 11.88 22.44
C ARG A 27 -1.79 11.32 21.57
N ASN A 28 -2.93 11.99 21.50
CA ASN A 28 -4.05 11.53 20.69
C ASN A 28 -3.77 11.73 19.21
N LEU A 29 -3.10 12.81 18.83
CA LEU A 29 -2.63 13.02 17.47
C LEU A 29 -1.71 11.87 17.02
N ALA A 30 -0.74 11.51 17.86
CA ALA A 30 0.16 10.38 17.57
C ALA A 30 -0.63 9.07 17.42
N ALA A 31 -1.58 8.81 18.31
CA ALA A 31 -2.44 7.63 18.24
C ALA A 31 -3.23 7.61 16.93
N VAL A 32 -3.90 8.72 16.55
CA VAL A 32 -4.64 8.80 15.28
C VAL A 32 -3.73 8.52 14.09
N ILE A 33 -2.55 9.14 14.01
CA ILE A 33 -1.62 8.96 12.90
C ILE A 33 -1.12 7.51 12.83
N LEU A 34 -0.64 6.95 13.95
CA LEU A 34 -0.10 5.60 13.98
C LEU A 34 -1.15 4.54 13.67
N PHE A 35 -2.35 4.65 14.24
CA PHE A 35 -3.44 3.74 13.93
C PHE A 35 -3.98 3.93 12.52
N SER A 36 -3.98 5.16 11.98
CA SER A 36 -4.33 5.39 10.58
C SER A 36 -3.36 4.72 9.62
N ILE A 37 -2.05 4.72 9.92
CA ILE A 37 -1.05 3.99 9.14
C ILE A 37 -1.29 2.48 9.24
N ALA A 38 -1.48 1.93 10.45
CA ALA A 38 -1.67 0.51 10.67
C ALA A 38 -2.94 -0.03 10.01
N TYR A 39 -4.09 0.59 10.29
CA TYR A 39 -5.37 0.18 9.71
C TYR A 39 -5.46 0.53 8.22
N GLY A 40 -4.93 1.69 7.81
CA GLY A 40 -4.88 2.08 6.40
C GLY A 40 -4.10 1.08 5.56
N ALA A 41 -2.93 0.63 6.03
CA ALA A 41 -2.14 -0.40 5.35
C ALA A 41 -2.88 -1.75 5.29
N SER A 42 -3.58 -2.14 6.37
CA SER A 42 -4.36 -3.38 6.41
C SER A 42 -5.57 -3.34 5.49
N VAL A 43 -6.33 -2.25 5.49
CA VAL A 43 -7.50 -2.05 4.62
C VAL A 43 -7.08 -1.97 3.16
N ALA A 44 -6.02 -1.20 2.85
CA ALA A 44 -5.49 -1.09 1.50
C ALA A 44 -4.97 -2.43 0.95
N GLY A 45 -4.46 -3.30 1.83
CA GLY A 45 -3.99 -4.64 1.47
C GLY A 45 -5.06 -5.54 0.86
N ILE A 46 -6.33 -5.30 1.17
CA ILE A 46 -7.47 -6.06 0.58
C ILE A 46 -7.72 -5.65 -0.88
N GLY A 47 -7.43 -4.40 -1.23
CA GLY A 47 -7.80 -3.80 -2.52
C GLY A 47 -7.20 -4.48 -3.74
N THR A 48 -6.04 -5.13 -3.62
CA THR A 48 -5.36 -5.80 -4.74
C THR A 48 -4.90 -7.21 -4.37
N PRO A 49 -4.81 -8.14 -5.32
CA PRO A 49 -4.23 -9.48 -5.08
C PRO A 49 -2.82 -9.42 -4.50
N SER A 50 -2.01 -8.48 -4.96
CA SER A 50 -0.62 -8.27 -4.51
C SER A 50 -0.52 -7.48 -3.20
N GLY A 51 -1.61 -6.90 -2.69
CA GLY A 51 -1.63 -6.11 -1.46
C GLY A 51 -1.33 -6.90 -0.20
N GLY A 52 -1.50 -8.22 -0.24
CA GLY A 52 -1.15 -9.12 0.85
C GLY A 52 -0.93 -10.56 0.36
N ALA A 53 0.04 -11.26 0.93
CA ALA A 53 0.33 -12.65 0.57
C ALA A 53 -0.90 -13.57 0.73
N ARG A 54 -1.75 -13.29 1.70
CA ARG A 54 -3.01 -14.03 1.94
C ARG A 54 -3.95 -14.00 0.74
N ASN A 55 -4.04 -12.86 0.05
CA ASN A 55 -4.90 -12.71 -1.12
C ASN A 55 -4.42 -13.62 -2.27
N ALA A 56 -3.11 -13.60 -2.55
CA ALA A 56 -2.51 -14.44 -3.58
C ALA A 56 -2.66 -15.94 -3.27
N ILE A 57 -2.46 -16.33 -2.01
CA ILE A 57 -2.63 -17.71 -1.55
C ILE A 57 -4.10 -18.14 -1.71
N MET A 58 -5.05 -17.30 -1.29
CA MET A 58 -6.48 -17.57 -1.42
C MET A 58 -6.89 -17.75 -2.90
N ILE A 59 -6.41 -16.87 -3.79
CA ILE A 59 -6.68 -17.00 -5.23
C ILE A 59 -6.08 -18.29 -5.78
N GLY A 60 -4.89 -18.69 -5.33
CA GLY A 60 -4.26 -19.96 -5.70
C GLY A 60 -5.10 -21.17 -5.33
N TYR A 61 -5.51 -21.26 -4.06
CA TYR A 61 -6.39 -22.35 -3.61
C TYR A 61 -7.76 -22.33 -4.27
N TRP A 62 -8.35 -21.13 -4.46
CA TRP A 62 -9.61 -21.00 -5.18
C TRP A 62 -9.53 -21.58 -6.58
N ARG A 63 -8.43 -21.30 -7.30
CA ARG A 63 -8.18 -21.85 -8.63
C ARG A 63 -8.02 -23.38 -8.57
N GLU A 64 -7.26 -23.89 -7.61
CA GLU A 64 -7.03 -25.32 -7.44
C GLU A 64 -8.32 -26.11 -7.18
N PHE A 65 -9.23 -25.56 -6.37
CA PHE A 65 -10.46 -26.24 -6.00
C PHE A 65 -11.61 -26.12 -7.02
N PHE A 66 -11.67 -25.04 -7.75
CA PHE A 66 -12.83 -24.71 -8.59
C PHE A 66 -12.57 -24.67 -10.08
N TYR A 67 -11.30 -24.60 -10.51
CA TYR A 67 -10.95 -24.61 -11.93
C TYR A 67 -10.49 -26.00 -12.38
N ASP A 68 -11.23 -26.57 -13.35
CA ASP A 68 -10.90 -27.83 -14.02
C ASP A 68 -10.59 -27.54 -15.49
N PRO A 69 -9.34 -27.75 -15.93
CA PRO A 69 -8.95 -27.58 -17.35
C PRO A 69 -9.75 -28.43 -18.32
N GLY A 70 -10.31 -29.56 -17.86
CA GLY A 70 -11.15 -30.47 -18.67
C GLY A 70 -12.58 -29.96 -18.85
N ASN A 71 -13.00 -28.96 -18.05
CA ASN A 71 -14.36 -28.41 -18.11
C ASN A 71 -14.34 -26.90 -18.43
N PRO A 72 -14.67 -26.51 -19.69
CA PRO A 72 -14.66 -25.08 -20.08
C PRO A 72 -15.57 -24.18 -19.21
N GLU A 73 -16.64 -24.74 -18.63
CA GLU A 73 -17.52 -23.96 -17.76
C GLU A 73 -16.86 -23.54 -16.46
N SER A 74 -15.82 -24.24 -16.03
CA SER A 74 -15.08 -23.91 -14.81
C SER A 74 -14.25 -22.62 -14.95
N ALA A 75 -13.99 -22.13 -16.16
CA ALA A 75 -13.28 -20.89 -16.42
C ALA A 75 -13.96 -19.68 -15.76
N LYS A 76 -15.25 -19.72 -15.52
CA LYS A 76 -16.00 -18.67 -14.80
C LYS A 76 -15.56 -18.49 -13.34
N TYR A 77 -14.89 -19.48 -12.74
CA TYR A 77 -14.40 -19.43 -11.37
C TYR A 77 -12.98 -18.83 -11.26
N ILE A 78 -12.28 -18.59 -12.37
CA ILE A 78 -10.97 -17.95 -12.32
C ILE A 78 -11.11 -16.53 -11.79
N ILE A 79 -10.36 -16.20 -10.76
CA ILE A 79 -10.24 -14.85 -10.21
C ILE A 79 -8.94 -14.29 -10.71
N ASP A 80 -9.01 -13.45 -11.75
CA ASP A 80 -7.89 -12.65 -12.24
C ASP A 80 -7.68 -11.39 -11.38
N TYR A 81 -6.64 -10.63 -11.69
CA TYR A 81 -6.26 -9.44 -10.93
C TYR A 81 -7.37 -8.38 -10.93
N LEU A 82 -7.98 -8.11 -12.08
CA LEU A 82 -9.04 -7.11 -12.22
C LEU A 82 -10.35 -7.56 -11.57
N ARG A 83 -10.67 -8.83 -11.72
CA ARG A 83 -11.87 -9.42 -11.10
C ARG A 83 -11.80 -9.36 -9.57
N TRP A 84 -10.64 -9.63 -8.98
CA TRP A 84 -10.44 -9.42 -7.55
C TRP A 84 -10.75 -7.97 -7.17
N MET A 85 -10.15 -7.01 -7.89
CA MET A 85 -10.35 -5.58 -7.61
C MET A 85 -11.82 -5.18 -7.67
N THR A 86 -12.57 -5.70 -8.65
CA THR A 86 -14.01 -5.42 -8.79
C THR A 86 -14.81 -5.76 -7.54
N PHE A 87 -14.47 -6.85 -6.86
CA PHE A 87 -15.13 -7.25 -5.61
C PHE A 87 -14.53 -6.57 -4.37
N ALA A 88 -13.25 -6.33 -4.36
CA ALA A 88 -12.54 -5.77 -3.21
C ALA A 88 -12.72 -4.26 -3.05
N TYR A 89 -12.80 -3.52 -4.15
CA TYR A 89 -12.89 -2.05 -4.10
C TYR A 89 -14.14 -1.52 -3.39
N PRO A 90 -15.36 -2.06 -3.61
CA PRO A 90 -16.52 -1.61 -2.84
C PRO A 90 -16.32 -1.75 -1.33
N ILE A 91 -15.75 -2.88 -0.90
CA ILE A 91 -15.46 -3.15 0.52
C ILE A 91 -14.43 -2.14 1.04
N PHE A 92 -13.35 -1.95 0.29
CA PHE A 92 -12.28 -1.01 0.62
C PHE A 92 -12.82 0.43 0.75
N ILE A 93 -13.62 0.90 -0.22
CA ILE A 93 -14.19 2.25 -0.22
C ILE A 93 -15.12 2.46 0.98
N ILE A 94 -15.87 1.46 1.39
CA ILE A 94 -16.74 1.54 2.56
C ILE A 94 -15.92 1.52 3.86
N GLN A 95 -14.89 0.70 3.96
CA GLN A 95 -14.07 0.58 5.17
C GLN A 95 -13.29 1.84 5.52
N ILE A 96 -12.78 2.59 4.53
CA ILE A 96 -11.98 3.81 4.78
C ILE A 96 -12.73 4.84 5.64
N PRO A 97 -13.94 5.32 5.26
CA PRO A 97 -14.66 6.30 6.09
C PRO A 97 -15.04 5.74 7.46
N PHE A 98 -15.38 4.46 7.58
CA PHE A 98 -15.69 3.85 8.87
C PHE A 98 -14.47 3.83 9.80
N VAL A 99 -13.32 3.36 9.33
CA VAL A 99 -12.08 3.34 10.13
C VAL A 99 -11.69 4.77 10.51
N THR A 100 -11.75 5.70 9.57
CA THR A 100 -11.44 7.12 9.81
C THR A 100 -12.36 7.69 10.89
N LEU A 101 -13.66 7.46 10.79
CA LEU A 101 -14.64 7.94 11.76
C LEU A 101 -14.37 7.37 13.16
N ILE A 102 -14.14 6.05 13.27
CA ILE A 102 -13.85 5.38 14.55
C ILE A 102 -12.59 5.96 15.18
N LEU A 103 -11.52 6.15 14.42
CA LEU A 103 -10.27 6.72 14.93
C LEU A 103 -10.45 8.15 15.44
N PHE A 104 -11.15 9.00 14.68
CA PHE A 104 -11.41 10.38 15.11
C PHE A 104 -12.35 10.48 16.32
N LEU A 105 -13.33 9.61 16.44
CA LEU A 105 -14.23 9.58 17.60
C LEU A 105 -13.51 9.05 18.84
N THR A 106 -12.59 8.08 18.67
CA THR A 106 -11.89 7.44 19.78
C THR A 106 -10.79 8.33 20.35
N PHE A 107 -9.96 8.90 19.48
CA PHE A 107 -8.73 9.57 19.92
C PHE A 107 -8.80 11.10 19.90
N ARG A 108 -9.76 11.74 19.29
CA ARG A 108 -9.99 13.20 19.28
C ARG A 108 -8.66 13.99 19.33
N PRO A 109 -7.97 14.19 18.18
CA PRO A 109 -6.65 14.80 18.14
C PRO A 109 -6.67 16.22 18.74
N GLU A 110 -5.64 16.58 19.49
CA GLU A 110 -5.49 17.88 20.18
C GLU A 110 -5.34 19.04 19.18
N TYR A 111 -4.79 18.75 18.00
CA TYR A 111 -4.57 19.74 16.95
C TYR A 111 -5.48 19.48 15.75
N LYS A 112 -6.28 20.48 15.40
CA LYS A 112 -7.12 20.44 14.18
C LYS A 112 -6.32 20.71 12.91
N TYR A 113 -5.20 21.41 13.01
CA TYR A 113 -4.39 21.83 11.89
C TYR A 113 -2.91 21.53 12.16
N LEU A 114 -2.27 20.89 11.21
CA LEU A 114 -0.84 20.52 11.25
C LEU A 114 0.02 21.55 10.50
N SER A 115 -0.37 22.83 10.51
CA SER A 115 0.25 23.87 9.68
C SER A 115 1.77 23.96 9.87
N ARG A 116 2.27 23.86 11.11
CA ARG A 116 3.73 23.88 11.39
C ARG A 116 4.45 22.69 10.80
N ALA A 117 3.89 21.48 10.96
CA ALA A 117 4.47 20.25 10.43
C ALA A 117 4.48 20.27 8.90
N VAL A 118 3.38 20.70 8.28
CA VAL A 118 3.27 20.83 6.81
C VAL A 118 4.28 21.81 6.25
N VAL A 119 4.45 22.99 6.88
CA VAL A 119 5.45 23.98 6.44
C VAL A 119 6.87 23.41 6.54
N LYS A 120 7.21 22.75 7.65
CA LYS A 120 8.54 22.15 7.82
C LYS A 120 8.79 21.00 6.83
N LEU A 121 7.80 20.13 6.61
CA LEU A 121 7.90 19.07 5.60
C LEU A 121 8.10 19.64 4.20
N ARG A 122 7.35 20.69 3.86
CA ARG A 122 7.52 21.37 2.57
C ARG A 122 8.94 21.93 2.41
N GLN A 123 9.49 22.56 3.44
CA GLN A 123 10.87 23.05 3.44
C GLN A 123 11.88 21.90 3.28
N GLN A 124 11.65 20.74 3.92
CA GLN A 124 12.51 19.56 3.73
C GLN A 124 12.45 19.05 2.28
N VAL A 125 11.24 18.91 1.71
CA VAL A 125 11.09 18.49 0.31
C VAL A 125 11.73 19.47 -0.66
N GLU A 126 11.57 20.79 -0.41
CA GLU A 126 12.22 21.84 -1.21
C GLU A 126 13.75 21.78 -1.09
N SER A 127 14.29 21.41 0.07
CA SER A 127 15.75 21.25 0.28
C SER A 127 16.34 20.00 -0.39
N GLU A 128 15.55 18.94 -0.56
CA GLU A 128 15.97 17.71 -1.27
C GLU A 128 16.05 17.92 -2.80
N GLY A 129 15.36 18.94 -3.31
CA GLY A 129 15.36 19.31 -4.72
C GLY A 129 14.51 18.39 -5.61
N PRO A 130 14.62 18.54 -6.93
CA PRO A 130 13.82 17.78 -7.87
C PRO A 130 14.23 16.31 -7.92
N MET A 131 13.30 15.45 -8.27
CA MET A 131 13.52 14.00 -8.44
C MET A 131 14.71 13.72 -9.37
N LYS A 132 15.61 12.86 -8.93
CA LYS A 132 16.79 12.43 -9.68
C LYS A 132 16.39 11.44 -10.78
N ARG A 133 17.27 11.22 -11.75
CA ARG A 133 17.03 10.25 -12.84
C ARG A 133 16.74 8.84 -12.32
N LEU A 134 17.40 8.44 -11.24
CA LEU A 134 17.18 7.14 -10.58
C LEU A 134 15.76 7.01 -10.00
N ASP A 135 15.21 8.08 -9.46
CA ASP A 135 13.86 8.08 -8.91
C ASP A 135 12.81 7.88 -10.01
N TRP A 136 13.02 8.52 -11.17
CA TRP A 136 12.18 8.30 -12.36
C TRP A 136 12.29 6.87 -12.90
N VAL A 137 13.48 6.28 -12.89
CA VAL A 137 13.67 4.87 -13.26
C VAL A 137 12.91 3.97 -12.29
N ALA A 138 12.97 4.24 -10.98
CA ALA A 138 12.23 3.48 -9.98
C ALA A 138 10.70 3.57 -10.20
N VAL A 139 10.18 4.77 -10.45
CA VAL A 139 8.76 4.99 -10.76
C VAL A 139 8.36 4.23 -12.02
N PHE A 140 9.14 4.33 -13.09
CA PHE A 140 8.87 3.63 -14.34
C PHE A 140 8.85 2.09 -14.15
N MET A 141 9.84 1.55 -13.45
CA MET A 141 9.90 0.11 -13.16
C MET A 141 8.74 -0.35 -12.29
N PHE A 142 8.34 0.45 -11.31
CA PHE A 142 7.15 0.16 -10.50
C PHE A 142 5.88 0.05 -11.37
N PHE A 143 5.69 0.99 -12.30
CA PHE A 143 4.56 0.92 -13.25
C PHE A 143 4.64 -0.30 -14.16
N LEU A 144 5.82 -0.70 -14.62
CA LEU A 144 5.99 -1.91 -15.42
C LEU A 144 5.58 -3.18 -14.65
N VAL A 145 5.93 -3.28 -13.37
CA VAL A 145 5.52 -4.40 -12.51
C VAL A 145 3.99 -4.41 -12.33
N LEU A 146 3.37 -3.23 -12.09
CA LEU A 146 1.92 -3.13 -11.99
C LEU A 146 1.21 -3.57 -13.29
N LEU A 147 1.68 -3.10 -14.43
CA LEU A 147 1.15 -3.52 -15.73
C LEU A 147 1.37 -5.02 -15.96
N GLY A 148 2.51 -5.54 -15.56
CA GLY A 148 2.80 -6.97 -15.57
C GLY A 148 1.77 -7.76 -14.78
N TRP A 149 1.40 -7.33 -13.59
CA TRP A 149 0.36 -7.99 -12.78
C TRP A 149 -1.02 -7.90 -13.43
N ILE A 150 -1.38 -6.76 -14.01
CA ILE A 150 -2.70 -6.58 -14.64
C ILE A 150 -2.85 -7.44 -15.90
N PHE A 151 -1.83 -7.49 -16.76
CA PHE A 151 -1.96 -8.09 -18.09
C PHE A 151 -1.37 -9.50 -18.21
N PHE A 152 -0.43 -9.87 -17.34
CA PHE A 152 0.32 -11.13 -17.47
C PHE A 152 0.21 -12.05 -16.26
N SER A 153 -0.47 -11.67 -15.18
CA SER A 153 -0.58 -12.49 -13.97
C SER A 153 -1.14 -13.88 -14.22
N ASP A 154 -2.09 -14.00 -15.16
CA ASP A 154 -2.75 -15.27 -15.48
C ASP A 154 -1.83 -16.24 -16.26
N ARG A 155 -0.86 -15.70 -17.01
CA ARG A 155 0.04 -16.50 -17.86
C ARG A 155 1.32 -16.88 -17.15
N VAL A 156 1.90 -15.94 -16.41
CA VAL A 156 3.25 -16.06 -15.83
C VAL A 156 3.21 -16.26 -14.33
N GLY A 157 2.10 -15.90 -13.70
CA GLY A 157 1.91 -15.92 -12.25
C GLY A 157 2.43 -14.65 -11.57
N MET A 158 1.72 -14.21 -10.53
CA MET A 158 2.05 -12.98 -9.78
C MET A 158 3.44 -13.04 -9.11
N GLY A 159 3.83 -14.21 -8.60
CA GLY A 159 5.12 -14.41 -7.94
C GLY A 159 6.30 -14.24 -8.89
N THR A 160 6.20 -14.76 -10.11
CA THR A 160 7.25 -14.62 -11.13
C THR A 160 7.44 -13.16 -11.52
N ILE A 161 6.36 -12.42 -11.72
CA ILE A 161 6.42 -10.99 -12.05
C ILE A 161 7.06 -10.20 -10.91
N ALA A 162 6.72 -10.52 -9.64
CA ALA A 162 7.33 -9.90 -8.47
C ALA A 162 8.85 -10.17 -8.40
N LEU A 163 9.28 -11.42 -8.65
CA LEU A 163 10.70 -11.80 -8.68
C LEU A 163 11.46 -11.09 -9.80
N LEU A 164 10.90 -11.05 -11.00
CA LEU A 164 11.49 -10.31 -12.12
C LEU A 164 11.60 -8.82 -11.82
N GLY A 165 10.55 -8.22 -11.23
CA GLY A 165 10.57 -6.84 -10.77
C GLY A 165 11.67 -6.60 -9.74
N ALA A 166 11.73 -7.41 -8.68
CA ALA A 166 12.76 -7.30 -7.64
C ALA A 166 14.18 -7.42 -8.21
N THR A 167 14.41 -8.41 -9.10
CA THR A 167 15.70 -8.59 -9.78
C THR A 167 16.05 -7.36 -10.63
N ALA A 168 15.09 -6.83 -11.35
CA ALA A 168 15.30 -5.64 -12.17
C ALA A 168 15.66 -4.40 -11.31
N PHE A 169 15.02 -4.22 -10.14
CA PHE A 169 15.37 -3.15 -9.19
C PHE A 169 16.81 -3.30 -8.67
N LEU A 170 17.26 -4.54 -8.40
CA LEU A 170 18.63 -4.82 -7.98
C LEU A 170 19.65 -4.52 -9.08
N VAL A 171 19.39 -4.98 -10.30
CA VAL A 171 20.27 -4.77 -11.47
C VAL A 171 20.36 -3.28 -11.83
N ALA A 172 19.26 -2.55 -11.71
CA ALA A 172 19.24 -1.09 -11.92
C ALA A 172 19.96 -0.29 -10.82
N GLY A 173 20.47 -0.94 -9.77
CA GLY A 173 21.16 -0.28 -8.66
C GLY A 173 20.26 0.61 -7.79
N LEU A 174 18.95 0.39 -7.83
CA LEU A 174 17.96 1.13 -7.04
C LEU A 174 17.95 0.66 -5.58
N VAL A 175 18.35 -0.58 -5.33
CA VAL A 175 18.52 -1.16 -4.00
C VAL A 175 20.01 -1.40 -3.77
N LYS A 176 20.54 -0.85 -2.69
CA LYS A 176 21.90 -1.13 -2.23
C LYS A 176 21.85 -2.25 -1.18
N TRP A 177 22.77 -3.17 -1.27
CA TRP A 177 23.00 -4.20 -0.25
C TRP A 177 23.63 -3.59 1.00
#